data_ab2fc8d5afd590e11ad6b87febb6a8a6
#
_entry.id   ab2fc8d5afd590e11ad6b87febb6a8a6
#
_cell.length_a   1.000
_cell.length_b   1.000
_cell.length_c   1.000
_cell.angle_alpha   90.00
_cell.angle_beta   90.00
_cell.angle_gamma   90.00
#
_symmetry.space_group_name_H-M   'P 1'
#
loop_
_entity.id
_entity.type
_entity.pdbx_description
1 polymer ?
#
loop_
_entity_poly.entity_id
_entity_poly.type
_entity_poly.pdbx_seq_one_letter_code
_entity_poly.pdbx_strand_id
1 'polypeptide(L)'
;ERYGTHCEQTYRTNFNRGCAKCIDWVKFNLALCRRYLNMDGLLAIAIDPSYISKSGKKTPHIGTFWSGCASSMKHGLEIMGLALVDVHANSCMMLRAHQTPSTGELKLRNMTLVQHYIAVIKRYKKDLLKVTDIVVADAFFSIRPFVDGIKECGFHLVSRFRDTASLYYV
;
A
#
# COMPACT_ATOMS: atom_id res chain seq x y z
N GLU A 1 -20.49 -9.02 -22.51
CA GLU A 1 -21.66 -8.89 -21.59
C GLU A 1 -21.61 -7.51 -20.93
N ARG A 2 -22.72 -6.76 -21.03
CA ARG A 2 -22.81 -5.45 -20.35
C ARG A 2 -23.27 -5.68 -18.92
N TYR A 3 -22.37 -5.49 -17.99
CA TYR A 3 -22.69 -5.46 -16.56
C TYR A 3 -23.34 -4.11 -16.21
N GLY A 4 -24.67 -4.04 -16.26
CA GLY A 4 -25.45 -2.90 -15.79
C GLY A 4 -26.31 -2.21 -16.86
N THR A 5 -27.26 -1.44 -16.36
CA THR A 5 -28.30 -0.77 -17.17
C THR A 5 -27.94 0.63 -17.66
N HIS A 6 -26.78 1.16 -17.25
CA HIS A 6 -26.38 2.53 -17.54
C HIS A 6 -25.18 2.58 -18.50
N CYS A 7 -25.00 3.69 -19.21
CA CYS A 7 -23.84 3.93 -20.05
C CYS A 7 -22.57 4.16 -19.21
N GLU A 8 -21.41 3.92 -19.80
CA GLU A 8 -20.09 4.08 -19.13
C GLU A 8 -19.93 5.45 -18.49
N GLN A 9 -20.38 6.52 -19.17
CA GLN A 9 -20.28 7.89 -18.63
C GLN A 9 -21.05 8.06 -17.32
N THR A 10 -22.19 7.40 -17.15
CA THR A 10 -22.97 7.43 -15.91
C THR A 10 -22.16 6.81 -14.76
N TYR A 11 -21.51 5.67 -14.99
CA TYR A 11 -20.65 5.03 -13.97
C TYR A 11 -19.47 5.92 -13.61
N ARG A 12 -18.77 6.48 -14.60
CA ARG A 12 -17.65 7.41 -14.37
C ARG A 12 -18.10 8.65 -13.59
N THR A 13 -19.22 9.24 -13.94
CA THR A 13 -19.75 10.43 -13.25
C THR A 13 -20.12 10.12 -11.81
N ASN A 14 -20.78 8.99 -11.54
CA ASN A 14 -21.14 8.57 -10.20
C ASN A 14 -19.92 8.25 -9.35
N PHE A 15 -18.90 7.60 -9.91
CA PHE A 15 -17.63 7.35 -9.23
C PHE A 15 -16.95 8.66 -8.79
N ASN A 16 -16.98 9.69 -9.63
CA ASN A 16 -16.36 10.98 -9.37
C ASN A 16 -17.18 11.90 -8.45
N ARG A 17 -18.50 11.66 -8.29
CA ARG A 17 -19.41 12.49 -7.47
C ARG A 17 -19.25 12.37 -5.96
N GLY A 18 -18.16 11.85 -5.47
CA GLY A 18 -17.84 11.85 -4.03
C GLY A 18 -18.25 10.59 -3.28
N CYS A 19 -19.12 9.74 -3.82
CA CYS A 19 -19.47 8.45 -3.19
C CYS A 19 -18.24 7.58 -2.90
N ALA A 20 -17.26 7.56 -3.82
CA ALA A 20 -16.01 6.85 -3.64
C ALA A 20 -15.19 7.35 -2.44
N LYS A 21 -15.33 8.61 -2.03
CA LYS A 21 -14.62 9.20 -0.88
C LYS A 21 -15.24 8.77 0.46
N CYS A 22 -16.52 8.40 0.46
CA CYS A 22 -17.25 7.96 1.66
C CYS A 22 -17.09 6.46 1.93
N ILE A 23 -16.59 5.69 0.97
CA ILE A 23 -16.40 4.24 1.12
C ILE A 23 -15.12 3.98 1.91
N ASP A 24 -15.22 3.23 2.99
CA ASP A 24 -14.07 2.61 3.65
C ASP A 24 -13.64 1.39 2.84
N TRP A 25 -12.77 1.64 1.86
CA TRP A 25 -12.31 0.62 0.92
C TRP A 25 -11.61 -0.56 1.60
N VAL A 26 -10.90 -0.32 2.71
CA VAL A 26 -10.24 -1.41 3.42
C VAL A 26 -11.28 -2.35 4.03
N LYS A 27 -12.29 -1.82 4.72
CA LYS A 27 -13.36 -2.64 5.28
C LYS A 27 -14.18 -3.35 4.20
N PHE A 28 -14.50 -2.64 3.12
CA PHE A 28 -15.22 -3.22 1.99
C PHE A 28 -14.45 -4.37 1.37
N ASN A 29 -13.16 -4.17 1.05
CA ASN A 29 -12.33 -5.21 0.44
C ASN A 29 -12.01 -6.35 1.41
N LEU A 30 -11.86 -6.09 2.72
CA LEU A 30 -11.76 -7.17 3.72
C LEU A 30 -13.02 -8.03 3.78
N ALA A 31 -14.19 -7.44 3.59
CA ALA A 31 -15.44 -8.23 3.49
C ALA A 31 -15.46 -9.12 2.25
N LEU A 32 -14.92 -8.63 1.11
CA LEU A 32 -14.72 -9.45 -0.08
C LEU A 32 -13.67 -10.55 0.14
N CYS A 33 -12.56 -10.24 0.82
CA CYS A 33 -11.53 -11.23 1.15
C CYS A 33 -12.13 -12.42 1.92
N ARG A 34 -13.00 -12.16 2.89
CA ARG A 34 -13.69 -13.23 3.66
C ARG A 34 -14.54 -14.17 2.79
N ARG A 35 -14.93 -13.72 1.61
CA ARG A 35 -15.70 -14.53 0.67
C ARG A 35 -14.83 -15.35 -0.28
N TYR A 36 -13.62 -14.88 -0.59
CA TYR A 36 -12.81 -15.42 -1.68
C TYR A 36 -11.45 -15.98 -1.25
N LEU A 37 -10.97 -15.64 -0.06
CA LEU A 37 -9.71 -16.16 0.50
C LEU A 37 -10.00 -17.12 1.67
N ASN A 38 -9.07 -18.02 1.93
CA ASN A 38 -9.13 -18.87 3.12
C ASN A 38 -8.70 -18.05 4.35
N MET A 39 -9.67 -17.56 5.09
CA MET A 39 -9.43 -16.68 6.26
C MET A 39 -8.87 -17.44 7.46
N ASP A 40 -8.92 -18.77 7.49
CA ASP A 40 -8.37 -19.62 8.54
C ASP A 40 -6.94 -20.09 8.21
N GLY A 41 -6.43 -19.70 7.03
CA GLY A 41 -5.09 -20.03 6.58
C GLY A 41 -4.02 -19.03 7.07
N LEU A 42 -2.79 -19.22 6.59
CA LEU A 42 -1.72 -18.25 6.82
C LEU A 42 -1.93 -17.02 5.93
N LEU A 43 -2.28 -15.92 6.56
CA LEU A 43 -2.52 -14.65 5.89
C LEU A 43 -1.42 -13.64 6.20
N ALA A 44 -1.11 -12.76 5.24
CA ALA A 44 -0.17 -11.66 5.42
C ALA A 44 -0.66 -10.39 4.72
N ILE A 45 -0.33 -9.23 5.27
CA ILE A 45 -0.53 -7.93 4.63
C ILE A 45 0.70 -7.64 3.77
N ALA A 46 0.55 -7.58 2.47
CA ALA A 46 1.62 -7.16 1.57
C ALA A 46 1.54 -5.66 1.30
N ILE A 47 2.69 -5.02 1.29
CA ILE A 47 2.86 -3.63 0.88
C ILE A 47 3.91 -3.52 -0.22
N ASP A 48 3.61 -2.76 -1.25
CA ASP A 48 4.53 -2.51 -2.36
C ASP A 48 4.27 -1.14 -3.00
N PRO A 49 5.22 -0.19 -2.88
CA PRO A 49 5.16 1.07 -3.62
C PRO A 49 5.61 0.85 -5.06
N SER A 50 4.76 1.23 -5.99
CA SER A 50 5.03 1.10 -7.43
C SER A 50 5.04 2.45 -8.13
N TYR A 51 6.10 2.70 -8.92
CA TYR A 51 6.22 3.90 -9.74
C TYR A 51 5.30 3.83 -10.96
N ILE A 52 4.66 4.97 -11.27
CA ILE A 52 3.85 5.16 -12.48
C ILE A 52 4.37 6.37 -13.24
N SER A 53 4.79 6.16 -14.47
CA SER A 53 5.21 7.26 -15.36
C SER A 53 4.03 8.20 -15.62
N LYS A 54 4.24 9.49 -15.37
CA LYS A 54 3.24 10.53 -15.60
C LYS A 54 3.92 11.82 -16.00
N SER A 55 3.53 12.35 -17.14
CA SER A 55 3.93 13.68 -17.61
C SER A 55 2.97 14.76 -17.08
N GLY A 56 3.44 16.02 -17.10
CA GLY A 56 2.68 17.18 -16.67
C GLY A 56 3.00 17.64 -15.24
N LYS A 57 2.39 18.74 -14.82
CA LYS A 57 2.71 19.42 -13.53
C LYS A 57 1.49 19.56 -12.62
N LYS A 58 0.28 19.29 -13.13
CA LYS A 58 -0.98 19.57 -12.41
C LYS A 58 -1.59 18.35 -11.71
N THR A 59 -1.02 17.17 -11.90
CA THR A 59 -1.53 15.96 -11.21
C THR A 59 -1.17 16.05 -9.72
N PRO A 60 -2.13 15.87 -8.80
CA PRO A 60 -1.84 15.86 -7.37
C PRO A 60 -0.73 14.86 -7.04
N HIS A 61 0.15 15.23 -6.11
CA HIS A 61 1.27 14.42 -5.62
C HIS A 61 2.30 14.01 -6.68
N ILE A 62 2.28 14.65 -7.86
CA ILE A 62 3.30 14.40 -8.88
C ILE A 62 4.68 14.85 -8.36
N GLY A 63 5.69 14.03 -8.61
CA GLY A 63 7.03 14.26 -8.09
C GLY A 63 8.06 13.38 -8.75
N THR A 64 9.17 13.19 -8.09
CA THR A 64 10.26 12.31 -8.52
C THR A 64 10.32 11.13 -7.57
N PHE A 65 10.19 9.95 -8.13
CA PHE A 65 10.14 8.69 -7.40
C PHE A 65 11.10 7.67 -8.01
N TRP A 66 11.46 6.65 -7.23
CA TRP A 66 12.29 5.56 -7.71
C TRP A 66 11.53 4.67 -8.69
N SER A 67 12.12 4.43 -9.85
CA SER A 67 11.61 3.51 -10.86
C SER A 67 12.48 2.25 -10.90
N GLY A 68 11.96 1.11 -10.47
CA GLY A 68 12.67 -0.17 -10.50
C GLY A 68 13.08 -0.57 -11.92
N CYS A 69 12.19 -0.37 -12.90
CA CYS A 69 12.50 -0.69 -14.31
C CYS A 69 13.63 0.18 -14.92
N ALA A 70 13.76 1.42 -14.45
CA ALA A 70 14.79 2.35 -14.94
C ALA A 70 16.01 2.41 -14.03
N SER A 71 15.99 1.75 -12.87
CA SER A 71 17.00 1.81 -11.80
C SER A 71 17.45 3.26 -11.49
N SER A 72 16.49 4.19 -11.52
CA SER A 72 16.78 5.62 -11.32
C SER A 72 15.54 6.39 -10.88
N MET A 73 15.76 7.61 -10.37
CA MET A 73 14.70 8.53 -10.03
C MET A 73 14.03 9.07 -11.29
N LYS A 74 12.71 8.96 -11.38
CA LYS A 74 11.91 9.41 -12.54
C LYS A 74 10.75 10.29 -12.10
N HIS A 75 10.40 11.25 -12.95
CA HIS A 75 9.21 12.09 -12.77
C HIS A 75 7.93 11.29 -13.02
N GLY A 76 6.99 11.36 -12.09
CA GLY A 76 5.74 10.63 -12.18
C GLY A 76 4.99 10.58 -10.85
N LEU A 77 4.35 9.46 -10.60
CA LEU A 77 3.60 9.16 -9.39
C LEU A 77 4.16 7.91 -8.74
N GLU A 78 3.88 7.76 -7.47
CA GLU A 78 4.07 6.50 -6.76
C GLU A 78 2.76 6.11 -6.08
N ILE A 79 2.41 4.84 -6.17
CA ILE A 79 1.23 4.28 -5.53
C ILE A 79 1.68 3.11 -4.66
N MET A 80 1.46 3.25 -3.35
CA MET A 80 1.64 2.15 -2.39
C MET A 80 0.42 1.25 -2.42
N GLY A 81 0.59 0.01 -2.85
CA GLY A 81 -0.40 -1.05 -2.74
C GLY A 81 -0.45 -1.61 -1.33
N LEU A 82 -1.66 -1.90 -0.84
CA LEU A 82 -1.93 -2.64 0.39
C LEU A 82 -2.83 -3.81 0.03
N ALA A 83 -2.36 -5.04 0.20
CA ALA A 83 -3.08 -6.25 -0.18
C ALA A 83 -3.11 -7.28 0.95
N LEU A 84 -4.14 -8.11 0.99
CA LEU A 84 -4.19 -9.31 1.80
C LEU A 84 -3.77 -10.51 0.93
N VAL A 85 -2.81 -11.26 1.40
CA VAL A 85 -2.26 -12.45 0.75
C VAL A 85 -2.67 -13.69 1.52
N ASP A 86 -3.22 -14.68 0.82
CA ASP A 86 -3.37 -16.05 1.28
C ASP A 86 -2.15 -16.83 0.80
N VAL A 87 -1.26 -17.17 1.74
CA VAL A 87 0.05 -17.76 1.43
C VAL A 87 -0.11 -19.18 0.87
N HIS A 88 -1.05 -19.97 1.40
CA HIS A 88 -1.25 -21.36 0.96
C HIS A 88 -1.95 -21.44 -0.40
N ALA A 89 -2.91 -20.57 -0.64
CA ALA A 89 -3.63 -20.54 -1.91
C ALA A 89 -2.88 -19.80 -3.03
N ASN A 90 -1.71 -19.20 -2.75
CA ASN A 90 -0.99 -18.32 -3.68
C ASN A 90 -1.91 -17.27 -4.31
N SER A 91 -2.80 -16.70 -3.52
CA SER A 91 -3.81 -15.76 -3.95
C SER A 91 -3.73 -14.47 -3.15
N CYS A 92 -4.16 -13.38 -3.74
CA CYS A 92 -4.20 -12.11 -3.02
C CYS A 92 -5.35 -11.23 -3.49
N MET A 93 -5.76 -10.33 -2.62
CA MET A 93 -6.73 -9.29 -2.94
C MET A 93 -6.23 -7.92 -2.49
N MET A 94 -6.32 -6.94 -3.39
CA MET A 94 -5.99 -5.56 -3.08
C MET A 94 -6.99 -5.00 -2.06
N LEU A 95 -6.49 -4.48 -0.95
CA LEU A 95 -7.30 -3.79 0.05
C LEU A 95 -7.43 -2.32 -0.28
N ARG A 96 -6.32 -1.68 -0.64
CA ARG A 96 -6.30 -0.28 -1.02
C ARG A 96 -5.00 0.10 -1.74
N ALA A 97 -5.11 1.11 -2.60
CA ALA A 97 -3.98 1.83 -3.18
C ALA A 97 -3.91 3.23 -2.58
N HIS A 98 -2.72 3.66 -2.18
CA HIS A 98 -2.44 5.00 -1.66
C HIS A 98 -1.44 5.69 -2.55
N GLN A 99 -1.80 6.88 -3.03
CA GLN A 99 -0.85 7.73 -3.73
C GLN A 99 0.13 8.33 -2.72
N THR A 100 1.41 8.14 -2.96
CA THR A 100 2.48 8.70 -2.12
C THR A 100 2.62 10.20 -2.41
N PRO A 101 2.67 11.07 -1.39
CA PRO A 101 2.95 12.47 -1.57
C PRO A 101 4.35 12.70 -2.14
N SER A 102 4.52 13.75 -2.94
CA SER A 102 5.83 14.15 -3.44
C SER A 102 6.80 14.48 -2.29
N THR A 103 8.10 14.42 -2.57
CA THR A 103 9.14 14.76 -1.58
C THR A 103 8.96 16.17 -1.00
N GLY A 104 8.50 17.14 -1.83
CA GLY A 104 8.19 18.50 -1.38
C GLY A 104 7.04 18.53 -0.37
N GLU A 105 5.97 17.80 -0.65
CA GLU A 105 4.81 17.69 0.25
C GLU A 105 5.14 16.96 1.56
N LEU A 106 5.98 15.94 1.50
CA LEU A 106 6.46 15.25 2.70
C LEU A 106 7.29 16.18 3.58
N LYS A 107 8.20 16.98 2.99
CA LYS A 107 8.98 17.98 3.72
C LYS A 107 8.09 19.02 4.40
N LEU A 108 7.05 19.51 3.73
CA LEU A 108 6.09 20.46 4.33
C LEU A 108 5.33 19.86 5.52
N ARG A 109 5.19 18.54 5.57
CA ARG A 109 4.57 17.82 6.68
C ARG A 109 5.56 17.36 7.76
N ASN A 110 6.84 17.73 7.64
CA ASN A 110 7.92 17.23 8.50
C ASN A 110 7.93 15.69 8.60
N MET A 111 7.72 15.03 7.49
CA MET A 111 7.55 13.58 7.42
C MET A 111 8.53 12.97 6.40
N THR A 112 9.16 11.88 6.78
CA THR A 112 9.94 11.06 5.84
C THR A 112 9.02 10.12 5.05
N LEU A 113 9.52 9.61 3.93
CA LEU A 113 8.80 8.61 3.13
C LEU A 113 8.47 7.35 3.94
N VAL A 114 9.41 6.88 4.74
CA VAL A 114 9.23 5.72 5.63
C VAL A 114 8.12 5.97 6.66
N GLN A 115 8.12 7.14 7.28
CA GLN A 115 7.07 7.53 8.23
C GLN A 115 5.70 7.63 7.54
N HIS A 116 5.65 8.05 6.27
CA HIS A 116 4.41 8.04 5.50
C HIS A 116 3.85 6.63 5.34
N TYR A 117 4.68 5.66 4.95
CA TYR A 117 4.23 4.27 4.81
C TYR A 117 3.75 3.66 6.13
N ILE A 118 4.47 3.93 7.23
CA ILE A 118 4.03 3.51 8.58
C ILE A 118 2.68 4.15 8.92
N ALA A 119 2.50 5.44 8.63
CA ALA A 119 1.24 6.16 8.89
C ALA A 119 0.06 5.57 8.11
N VAL A 120 0.28 5.10 6.88
CA VAL A 120 -0.76 4.40 6.10
C VAL A 120 -1.18 3.09 6.80
N ILE A 121 -0.22 2.27 7.24
CA ILE A 121 -0.51 1.00 7.94
C ILE A 121 -1.21 1.30 9.28
N LYS A 122 -0.69 2.26 10.05
CA LYS A 122 -1.25 2.69 11.33
C LYS A 122 -2.70 3.15 11.20
N ARG A 123 -3.06 3.80 10.11
CA ARG A 123 -4.44 4.23 9.83
C ARG A 123 -5.43 3.07 9.80
N TYR A 124 -5.03 1.92 9.26
CA TYR A 124 -5.89 0.74 9.10
C TYR A 124 -5.62 -0.36 10.13
N LYS A 125 -4.69 -0.13 11.06
CA LYS A 125 -4.25 -1.09 12.07
C LYS A 125 -5.38 -1.89 12.70
N LYS A 126 -6.46 -1.21 13.15
CA LYS A 126 -7.58 -1.86 13.84
C LYS A 126 -8.31 -2.91 13.00
N ASP A 127 -8.40 -2.70 11.69
CA ASP A 127 -9.10 -3.63 10.81
C ASP A 127 -8.14 -4.71 10.29
N LEU A 128 -6.88 -4.38 10.07
CA LEU A 128 -5.86 -5.32 9.63
C LEU A 128 -5.51 -6.35 10.71
N LEU A 129 -5.34 -5.93 11.97
CA LEU A 129 -5.03 -6.83 13.10
C LEU A 129 -6.17 -7.82 13.43
N LYS A 130 -7.40 -7.62 12.91
CA LYS A 130 -8.47 -8.62 13.00
C LYS A 130 -8.26 -9.80 12.06
N VAL A 131 -7.32 -9.69 11.13
CA VAL A 131 -7.09 -10.67 10.06
C VAL A 131 -5.73 -11.32 10.21
N THR A 132 -4.68 -10.54 10.39
CA THR A 132 -3.32 -11.02 10.61
C THR A 132 -2.45 -9.93 11.23
N ASP A 133 -1.42 -10.32 11.95
CA ASP A 133 -0.38 -9.46 12.50
C ASP A 133 0.92 -9.50 11.67
N ILE A 134 0.92 -10.16 10.51
CA ILE A 134 2.08 -10.29 9.64
C ILE A 134 2.01 -9.26 8.52
N VAL A 135 3.05 -8.45 8.39
CA VAL A 135 3.30 -7.55 7.25
C VAL A 135 4.46 -8.07 6.43
N VAL A 136 4.27 -8.19 5.13
CA VAL A 136 5.31 -8.60 4.17
C VAL A 136 5.68 -7.41 3.29
N ALA A 137 6.97 -7.16 3.14
CA ALA A 137 7.48 -6.08 2.31
C ALA A 137 8.82 -6.46 1.65
N ASP A 138 9.22 -5.74 0.61
CA ASP A 138 10.51 -5.95 -0.05
C ASP A 138 11.70 -5.52 0.81
N ALA A 139 12.93 -5.73 0.31
CA ALA A 139 14.17 -5.40 1.02
C ALA A 139 14.34 -3.89 1.29
N PHE A 140 13.64 -3.01 0.60
CA PHE A 140 13.66 -1.57 0.89
C PHE A 140 13.21 -1.27 2.32
N PHE A 141 12.27 -2.05 2.83
CA PHE A 141 11.66 -1.89 4.15
C PHE A 141 12.43 -2.57 5.28
N SER A 142 13.50 -3.34 5.00
CA SER A 142 14.32 -3.98 6.03
C SER A 142 15.27 -2.98 6.72
N ILE A 143 14.77 -1.84 7.12
CA ILE A 143 15.49 -0.78 7.82
C ILE A 143 14.89 -0.56 9.19
N ARG A 144 15.76 -0.29 10.19
CA ARG A 144 15.36 -0.16 11.59
C ARG A 144 14.14 0.78 11.81
N PRO A 145 14.08 2.00 11.24
CA PRO A 145 12.94 2.89 11.45
C PRO A 145 11.60 2.30 11.01
N PHE A 146 11.60 1.50 9.93
CA PHE A 146 10.39 0.85 9.46
C PHE A 146 10.02 -0.35 10.35
N VAL A 147 11.00 -1.20 10.67
CA VAL A 147 10.81 -2.35 11.57
C VAL A 147 10.21 -1.91 12.90
N ASP A 148 10.82 -0.89 13.54
CA ASP A 148 10.36 -0.37 14.83
C ASP A 148 8.92 0.18 14.71
N GLY A 149 8.64 0.97 13.67
CA GLY A 149 7.30 1.54 13.44
C GLY A 149 6.22 0.47 13.18
N ILE A 150 6.55 -0.61 12.50
CA ILE A 150 5.63 -1.75 12.28
C ILE A 150 5.39 -2.50 13.59
N LYS A 151 6.42 -2.73 14.40
CA LYS A 151 6.30 -3.34 15.74
C LYS A 151 5.44 -2.48 16.67
N GLU A 152 5.62 -1.16 16.70
CA GLU A 152 4.76 -0.24 17.46
C GLU A 152 3.29 -0.28 17.01
N CYS A 153 3.06 -0.61 15.77
CA CYS A 153 1.71 -0.86 15.26
C CYS A 153 1.16 -2.24 15.67
N GLY A 154 1.96 -3.11 16.28
CA GLY A 154 1.56 -4.45 16.73
C GLY A 154 1.64 -5.50 15.62
N PHE A 155 2.43 -5.25 14.58
CA PHE A 155 2.68 -6.20 13.51
C PHE A 155 4.10 -6.78 13.57
N HIS A 156 4.27 -7.93 12.96
CA HIS A 156 5.55 -8.55 12.66
C HIS A 156 5.91 -8.31 11.20
N LEU A 157 7.15 -7.85 10.93
CA LEU A 157 7.62 -7.65 9.57
C LEU A 157 8.34 -8.89 9.06
N VAL A 158 7.94 -9.37 7.90
CA VAL A 158 8.67 -10.34 7.08
C VAL A 158 9.22 -9.61 5.86
N SER A 159 10.53 -9.54 5.75
CA SER A 159 11.22 -8.86 4.65
C SER A 159 12.58 -9.52 4.38
N ARG A 160 13.02 -9.50 3.13
CA ARG A 160 14.40 -9.88 2.81
C ARG A 160 15.36 -8.80 3.30
N PHE A 161 16.51 -9.19 3.86
CA PHE A 161 17.55 -8.23 4.14
C PHE A 161 18.11 -7.62 2.86
N ARG A 162 18.55 -6.37 2.95
CA ARG A 162 19.35 -5.75 1.88
C ARG A 162 20.72 -6.42 1.82
N ASP A 163 21.31 -6.48 0.65
CA ASP A 163 22.67 -7.02 0.47
C ASP A 163 23.73 -6.23 1.25
N THR A 164 23.42 -4.97 1.61
CA THR A 164 24.26 -4.07 2.41
C THR A 164 23.91 -4.08 3.91
N ALA A 165 23.08 -5.01 4.36
CA ALA A 165 22.68 -5.07 5.77
C ALA A 165 23.85 -5.49 6.65
N SER A 166 24.18 -4.66 7.66
CA SER A 166 25.14 -4.99 8.70
C SER A 166 24.41 -5.68 9.85
N LEU A 167 24.66 -6.96 10.02
CA LEU A 167 24.08 -7.77 11.07
C LEU A 167 25.15 -8.04 12.14
N TYR A 168 24.81 -7.81 13.40
CA TYR A 168 25.69 -8.07 14.53
C TYR A 168 25.02 -9.06 15.48
N TYR A 169 25.80 -10.02 15.99
CA TYR A 169 25.41 -10.84 17.11
C TYR A 169 25.58 -10.01 18.40
N VAL A 170 24.62 -10.08 19.28
CA VAL A 170 24.68 -9.50 20.63
C VAL A 170 24.94 -10.61 21.62
#